data_b9e06a54773aad74125377d88bf7fb3e
#
_entry.id   b9e06a54773aad74125377d88bf7fb3e
#
_cell.length_a   1.000
_cell.length_b   1.000
_cell.length_c   1.000
_cell.angle_alpha   90.00
_cell.angle_beta   90.00
_cell.angle_gamma   90.00
#
_symmetry.space_group_name_H-M   'P 1'
#
loop_
_entity.id
_entity.type
_entity.pdbx_description
1 polymer ?
#
loop_
_entity_poly.entity_id
_entity_poly.type
_entity_poly.pdbx_seq_one_letter_code
_entity_poly.pdbx_strand_id
1 'polypeptide(L)'
;MDNKMLSEALISMLGAGNVRTGELMKTHTTFRIGGAADYYVTPQAEKQIADVIAFLKKSDIKYIVIGNGSNILVSDEGFRGVVVELGDGFSDYEFLQDSQDNSDEVLVKASAGMKLTRLGNQLAANGIAGFEFATGIPGCIGGAVRMNAGAYGGEFKDILVSAKVIDDEGIIRELSADELELGYRTSIVAKSNMIVLEATLKLRKGEPDIIRNNISELAAK
;
A
#
# COMPACT_ATOMS: atom_id res chain seq x y z
N MET A 1 11.50 5.71 -26.37
CA MET A 1 12.14 4.38 -26.18
C MET A 1 11.28 3.35 -26.87
N ASP A 2 11.87 2.39 -27.60
CA ASP A 2 11.07 1.30 -28.17
C ASP A 2 10.67 0.27 -27.10
N ASN A 3 9.63 -0.53 -27.40
CA ASN A 3 9.07 -1.50 -26.46
C ASN A 3 10.09 -2.59 -26.06
N LYS A 4 11.02 -2.95 -26.95
CA LYS A 4 12.03 -3.97 -26.67
C LYS A 4 13.04 -3.46 -25.64
N MET A 5 13.55 -2.25 -25.83
CA MET A 5 14.49 -1.61 -24.91
C MET A 5 13.86 -1.41 -23.53
N LEU A 6 12.59 -1.01 -23.47
CA LEU A 6 11.87 -0.87 -22.19
C LEU A 6 11.74 -2.21 -21.47
N SER A 7 11.34 -3.27 -22.19
CA SER A 7 11.23 -4.61 -21.63
C SER A 7 12.56 -5.12 -21.07
N GLU A 8 13.64 -4.99 -21.83
CA GLU A 8 14.98 -5.40 -21.41
C GLU A 8 15.45 -4.63 -20.16
N ALA A 9 15.21 -3.33 -20.10
CA ALA A 9 15.53 -2.51 -18.93
C ALA A 9 14.75 -2.93 -17.67
N LEU A 10 13.43 -3.11 -17.78
CA LEU A 10 12.59 -3.57 -16.67
C LEU A 10 13.00 -4.97 -16.18
N ILE A 11 13.27 -5.90 -17.10
CA ILE A 11 13.74 -7.25 -16.77
C ILE A 11 15.11 -7.20 -16.07
N SER A 12 16.01 -6.34 -16.52
CA SER A 12 17.32 -6.17 -15.89
C SER A 12 17.24 -5.68 -14.45
N MET A 13 16.28 -4.79 -14.14
CA MET A 13 16.08 -4.23 -12.79
C MET A 13 15.33 -5.18 -11.86
N LEU A 14 14.35 -5.92 -12.38
CA LEU A 14 13.37 -6.66 -11.58
C LEU A 14 13.49 -8.17 -11.68
N GLY A 15 14.15 -8.68 -12.71
CA GLY A 15 14.09 -10.08 -13.09
C GLY A 15 12.86 -10.43 -13.95
N ALA A 16 13.01 -11.40 -14.86
CA ALA A 16 11.99 -11.74 -15.84
C ALA A 16 10.66 -12.18 -15.21
N GLY A 17 10.68 -12.84 -14.05
CA GLY A 17 9.47 -13.29 -13.34
C GLY A 17 8.61 -12.17 -12.78
N ASN A 18 9.16 -10.95 -12.66
CA ASN A 18 8.48 -9.78 -12.11
C ASN A 18 8.07 -8.76 -13.18
N VAL A 19 8.13 -9.12 -14.46
CA VAL A 19 7.74 -8.24 -15.58
C VAL A 19 6.78 -9.01 -16.49
N ARG A 20 5.58 -8.49 -16.66
CA ARG A 20 4.57 -9.02 -17.58
C ARG A 20 4.22 -7.97 -18.62
N THR A 21 3.95 -8.40 -19.84
CA THR A 21 3.52 -7.53 -20.95
C THR A 21 2.11 -7.87 -21.36
N GLY A 22 1.29 -6.87 -21.67
CA GLY A 22 -0.10 -7.09 -22.06
C GLY A 22 -0.97 -7.66 -20.95
N GLU A 23 -0.65 -7.40 -19.68
CA GLU A 23 -1.34 -7.93 -18.52
C GLU A 23 -2.74 -7.33 -18.35
N LEU A 24 -3.75 -8.18 -18.25
CA LEU A 24 -5.15 -7.74 -18.16
C LEU A 24 -5.46 -7.15 -16.79
N MET A 25 -5.73 -5.86 -16.73
CA MET A 25 -5.99 -5.14 -15.48
C MET A 25 -7.26 -5.60 -14.75
N LYS A 26 -8.23 -6.20 -15.45
CA LYS A 26 -9.41 -6.80 -14.80
C LYS A 26 -9.08 -7.89 -13.77
N THR A 27 -7.90 -8.51 -13.83
CA THR A 27 -7.44 -9.48 -12.85
C THR A 27 -6.80 -8.85 -11.62
N HIS A 28 -6.49 -7.55 -11.69
CA HIS A 28 -5.81 -6.75 -10.67
C HIS A 28 -6.68 -5.61 -10.11
N THR A 29 -7.97 -5.59 -10.43
CA THR A 29 -8.93 -4.61 -9.91
C THR A 29 -10.09 -5.29 -9.21
N THR A 30 -10.57 -4.71 -8.10
CA THR A 30 -11.74 -5.22 -7.38
C THR A 30 -13.01 -5.15 -8.24
N PHE A 31 -13.11 -4.18 -9.12
CA PHE A 31 -14.22 -4.06 -10.09
C PHE A 31 -14.20 -5.13 -11.18
N ARG A 32 -13.08 -5.87 -11.34
CA ARG A 32 -12.87 -6.86 -12.40
C ARG A 32 -13.11 -6.33 -13.81
N ILE A 33 -12.78 -5.05 -14.01
CA ILE A 33 -12.86 -4.32 -15.28
C ILE A 33 -11.48 -3.77 -15.58
N GLY A 34 -11.11 -3.69 -16.85
CA GLY A 34 -9.89 -3.09 -17.36
C GLY A 34 -9.21 -3.95 -18.43
N GLY A 35 -8.84 -3.31 -19.54
CA GLY A 35 -8.05 -3.89 -20.61
C GLY A 35 -6.58 -4.08 -20.20
N ALA A 36 -5.74 -4.40 -21.20
CA ALA A 36 -4.34 -4.72 -20.95
C ALA A 36 -3.49 -3.48 -20.60
N ALA A 37 -2.63 -3.60 -19.61
CA ALA A 37 -1.48 -2.69 -19.42
C ALA A 37 -0.33 -3.09 -20.35
N ASP A 38 0.40 -2.12 -20.90
CA ASP A 38 1.57 -2.43 -21.73
C ASP A 38 2.58 -3.23 -20.94
N TYR A 39 2.87 -2.81 -19.70
CA TYR A 39 3.72 -3.50 -18.74
C TYR A 39 3.09 -3.53 -17.36
N TYR A 40 3.27 -4.64 -16.69
CA TYR A 40 2.89 -4.84 -15.30
C TYR A 40 4.09 -5.39 -14.55
N VAL A 41 4.55 -4.69 -13.50
CA VAL A 41 5.76 -5.04 -12.79
C VAL A 41 5.51 -5.16 -11.28
N THR A 42 6.20 -6.12 -10.67
CA THR A 42 6.07 -6.45 -9.24
C THR A 42 7.43 -6.39 -8.55
N PRO A 43 7.93 -5.18 -8.18
CA PRO A 43 9.16 -5.05 -7.40
C PRO A 43 9.09 -5.84 -6.10
N GLN A 44 10.24 -6.38 -5.66
CA GLN A 44 10.34 -7.19 -4.44
C GLN A 44 11.17 -6.53 -3.34
N ALA A 45 11.73 -5.34 -3.61
CA ALA A 45 12.57 -4.60 -2.68
C ALA A 45 12.44 -3.08 -2.91
N GLU A 46 12.64 -2.28 -1.86
CA GLU A 46 12.59 -0.81 -1.92
C GLU A 46 13.52 -0.23 -3.00
N LYS A 47 14.75 -0.77 -3.08
CA LYS A 47 15.70 -0.35 -4.11
C LYS A 47 15.16 -0.57 -5.52
N GLN A 48 14.46 -1.67 -5.78
CA GLN A 48 13.87 -1.94 -7.08
C GLN A 48 12.76 -0.94 -7.42
N ILE A 49 11.95 -0.53 -6.44
CA ILE A 49 10.95 0.53 -6.65
C ILE A 49 11.65 1.82 -7.02
N ALA A 50 12.64 2.26 -6.23
CA ALA A 50 13.37 3.50 -6.48
C ALA A 50 14.01 3.51 -7.87
N ASP A 51 14.70 2.43 -8.24
CA ASP A 51 15.36 2.29 -9.55
C ASP A 51 14.34 2.34 -10.70
N VAL A 52 13.23 1.61 -10.60
CA VAL A 52 12.17 1.60 -11.63
C VAL A 52 11.51 2.97 -11.77
N ILE A 53 11.12 3.60 -10.68
CA ILE A 53 10.47 4.92 -10.73
C ILE A 53 11.40 5.98 -11.30
N ALA A 54 12.67 6.01 -10.87
CA ALA A 54 13.68 6.93 -11.42
C ALA A 54 13.88 6.69 -12.94
N PHE A 55 13.95 5.44 -13.35
CA PHE A 55 14.09 5.08 -14.76
C PHE A 55 12.88 5.51 -15.59
N LEU A 56 11.65 5.24 -15.12
CA LEU A 56 10.43 5.59 -15.84
C LEU A 56 10.27 7.11 -15.97
N LYS A 57 10.55 7.86 -14.89
CA LYS A 57 10.55 9.34 -14.91
C LYS A 57 11.58 9.89 -15.90
N LYS A 58 12.84 9.43 -15.82
CA LYS A 58 13.91 9.87 -16.73
C LYS A 58 13.60 9.58 -18.20
N SER A 59 12.87 8.52 -18.46
CA SER A 59 12.50 8.09 -19.81
C SER A 59 11.18 8.68 -20.30
N ASP A 60 10.51 9.53 -19.52
CA ASP A 60 9.19 10.10 -19.78
C ASP A 60 8.13 9.02 -20.09
N ILE A 61 8.18 7.92 -19.34
CA ILE A 61 7.24 6.80 -19.48
C ILE A 61 6.13 6.93 -18.44
N LYS A 62 4.90 6.93 -18.91
CA LYS A 62 3.71 6.97 -18.05
C LYS A 62 3.66 5.74 -17.14
N TYR A 63 3.41 5.95 -15.86
CA TYR A 63 3.23 4.86 -14.91
C TYR A 63 2.17 5.18 -13.87
N ILE A 64 1.66 4.13 -13.23
CA ILE A 64 0.84 4.19 -12.03
C ILE A 64 1.38 3.18 -11.00
N VAL A 65 1.26 3.53 -9.71
CA VAL A 65 1.55 2.61 -8.62
C VAL A 65 0.24 2.16 -8.00
N ILE A 66 0.08 0.86 -7.84
CA ILE A 66 -1.12 0.26 -7.27
C ILE A 66 -0.76 -0.69 -6.12
N GLY A 67 -1.71 -0.95 -5.25
CA GLY A 67 -1.70 -2.08 -4.32
C GLY A 67 -2.78 -3.08 -4.75
N ASN A 68 -3.78 -3.31 -3.91
CA ASN A 68 -4.85 -4.28 -4.17
C ASN A 68 -5.86 -3.88 -5.28
N GLY A 69 -5.63 -2.78 -6.00
CA GLY A 69 -6.51 -2.34 -7.09
C GLY A 69 -7.97 -2.06 -6.72
N SER A 70 -8.24 -1.72 -5.45
CA SER A 70 -9.61 -1.57 -4.93
C SER A 70 -10.21 -0.18 -5.13
N ASN A 71 -9.39 0.82 -5.48
CA ASN A 71 -9.84 2.21 -5.67
C ASN A 71 -9.42 2.76 -7.04
N ILE A 72 -9.39 1.89 -8.04
CA ILE A 72 -9.08 2.27 -9.43
C ILE A 72 -10.09 1.67 -10.39
N LEU A 73 -10.39 2.41 -11.44
CA LEU A 73 -11.13 1.94 -12.60
C LEU A 73 -10.23 2.08 -13.83
N VAL A 74 -10.00 0.98 -14.53
CA VAL A 74 -9.17 0.94 -15.72
C VAL A 74 -10.07 0.78 -16.95
N SER A 75 -9.82 1.58 -17.98
CA SER A 75 -10.54 1.50 -19.26
C SER A 75 -10.38 0.12 -19.91
N ASP A 76 -11.38 -0.26 -20.72
CA ASP A 76 -11.30 -1.47 -21.57
C ASP A 76 -10.18 -1.37 -22.62
N GLU A 77 -9.76 -0.16 -23.00
CA GLU A 77 -8.58 0.07 -23.83
C GLU A 77 -7.26 -0.23 -23.10
N GLY A 78 -7.31 -0.40 -21.77
CA GLY A 78 -6.17 -0.68 -20.92
C GLY A 78 -5.38 0.54 -20.50
N PHE A 79 -4.12 0.33 -20.12
CA PHE A 79 -3.19 1.36 -19.66
C PHE A 79 -1.94 1.40 -20.54
N ARG A 80 -1.73 2.53 -21.23
CA ARG A 80 -0.53 2.74 -22.05
C ARG A 80 0.60 3.24 -21.15
N GLY A 81 1.48 2.31 -20.74
CA GLY A 81 2.58 2.56 -19.82
C GLY A 81 2.85 1.39 -18.88
N VAL A 82 3.42 1.69 -17.70
CA VAL A 82 3.86 0.70 -16.71
C VAL A 82 2.98 0.76 -15.47
N VAL A 83 2.37 -0.35 -15.10
CA VAL A 83 1.70 -0.53 -13.81
C VAL A 83 2.70 -1.16 -12.84
N VAL A 84 2.95 -0.50 -11.73
CA VAL A 84 3.85 -0.97 -10.65
C VAL A 84 2.99 -1.42 -9.48
N GLU A 85 2.96 -2.72 -9.19
CA GLU A 85 2.24 -3.26 -8.06
C GLU A 85 3.15 -3.42 -6.84
N LEU A 86 2.75 -2.86 -5.71
CA LEU A 86 3.32 -3.15 -4.40
C LEU A 86 2.49 -4.27 -3.77
N GLY A 87 2.86 -5.51 -4.09
CA GLY A 87 2.15 -6.73 -3.68
C GLY A 87 2.89 -7.54 -2.62
N ASP A 88 3.09 -8.82 -2.89
CA ASP A 88 3.64 -9.78 -1.92
C ASP A 88 5.04 -9.44 -1.42
N GLY A 89 5.90 -8.83 -2.23
CA GLY A 89 7.22 -8.33 -1.81
C GLY A 89 7.17 -7.20 -0.77
N PHE A 90 5.99 -6.62 -0.52
CA PHE A 90 5.74 -5.55 0.44
C PHE A 90 4.57 -5.88 1.35
N SER A 91 4.46 -7.12 1.83
CA SER A 91 3.33 -7.58 2.62
C SER A 91 3.71 -8.06 4.03
N ASP A 92 4.84 -7.58 4.54
CA ASP A 92 5.32 -7.87 5.89
C ASP A 92 4.82 -6.88 6.92
N TYR A 93 4.83 -7.27 8.19
CA TYR A 93 4.61 -6.41 9.33
C TYR A 93 5.48 -6.86 10.51
N GLU A 94 5.77 -5.94 11.41
CA GLU A 94 6.50 -6.21 12.66
C GLU A 94 5.93 -5.40 13.81
N PHE A 95 6.03 -5.95 15.02
CA PHE A 95 5.80 -5.22 16.25
C PHE A 95 7.10 -4.52 16.66
N LEU A 96 7.05 -3.19 16.79
CA LEU A 96 8.17 -2.44 17.32
C LEU A 96 8.14 -2.58 18.85
N GLN A 97 9.11 -3.29 19.41
CA GLN A 97 9.23 -3.43 20.85
C GLN A 97 9.80 -2.13 21.44
N ASP A 98 9.02 -1.43 22.23
CA ASP A 98 9.59 -0.50 23.20
C ASP A 98 9.97 -1.29 24.45
N SER A 99 11.26 -1.52 24.64
CA SER A 99 11.82 -2.41 25.66
C SER A 99 11.70 -1.88 27.09
N GLN A 100 11.04 -0.76 27.33
CA GLN A 100 10.97 -0.09 28.63
C GLN A 100 9.58 0.35 29.09
N ASP A 101 8.53 0.14 28.31
CA ASP A 101 7.22 0.68 28.65
C ASP A 101 6.18 -0.41 28.95
N ASN A 102 5.64 -0.36 30.18
CA ASN A 102 4.44 -1.12 30.61
C ASN A 102 3.15 -0.50 30.03
N SER A 103 3.23 0.30 28.96
CA SER A 103 2.08 0.93 28.36
C SER A 103 1.20 -0.09 27.63
N ASP A 104 -0.07 0.22 27.55
CA ASP A 104 -1.02 -0.52 26.71
C ASP A 104 -0.85 -0.20 25.21
N GLU A 105 0.02 0.75 24.87
CA GLU A 105 0.31 1.13 23.50
C GLU A 105 1.23 0.11 22.81
N VAL A 106 0.95 -0.14 21.53
CA VAL A 106 1.72 -1.06 20.66
C VAL A 106 1.99 -0.37 19.33
N LEU A 107 3.24 -0.24 18.97
CA LEU A 107 3.64 0.24 17.66
C LEU A 107 3.75 -0.95 16.70
N VAL A 108 3.09 -0.82 15.55
CA VAL A 108 3.09 -1.81 14.47
C VAL A 108 3.56 -1.15 13.20
N LYS A 109 4.62 -1.68 12.62
CA LYS A 109 5.11 -1.29 11.32
C LYS A 109 4.59 -2.26 10.27
N ALA A 110 4.04 -1.75 9.17
CA ALA A 110 3.49 -2.57 8.10
C ALA A 110 3.85 -2.04 6.72
N SER A 111 4.28 -2.92 5.84
CA SER A 111 4.68 -2.62 4.46
C SER A 111 3.46 -2.23 3.60
N ALA A 112 3.68 -1.42 2.58
CA ALA A 112 2.63 -0.79 1.77
C ALA A 112 1.68 -1.76 1.07
N GLY A 113 2.15 -2.94 0.66
CA GLY A 113 1.35 -4.00 0.02
C GLY A 113 0.58 -4.89 1.00
N MET A 114 0.81 -4.76 2.32
CA MET A 114 0.08 -5.54 3.33
C MET A 114 -1.42 -5.25 3.24
N LYS A 115 -2.21 -6.31 3.01
CA LYS A 115 -3.68 -6.21 2.94
C LYS A 115 -4.27 -5.89 4.31
N LEU A 116 -5.18 -4.91 4.35
CA LEU A 116 -5.80 -4.45 5.60
C LEU A 116 -6.54 -5.59 6.33
N THR A 117 -7.29 -6.41 5.60
CA THR A 117 -7.97 -7.58 6.17
C THR A 117 -6.98 -8.58 6.77
N ARG A 118 -5.85 -8.84 6.10
CA ARG A 118 -4.83 -9.76 6.62
C ARG A 118 -4.18 -9.21 7.88
N LEU A 119 -3.78 -7.94 7.86
CA LEU A 119 -3.19 -7.29 9.03
C LEU A 119 -4.15 -7.28 10.21
N GLY A 120 -5.42 -6.87 10.00
CA GLY A 120 -6.42 -6.83 11.06
C GLY A 120 -6.67 -8.19 11.71
N ASN A 121 -6.73 -9.27 10.92
CA ASN A 121 -6.87 -10.63 11.47
C ASN A 121 -5.63 -11.06 12.28
N GLN A 122 -4.42 -10.70 11.85
CA GLN A 122 -3.19 -10.97 12.58
C GLN A 122 -3.12 -10.18 13.89
N LEU A 123 -3.50 -8.90 13.85
CA LEU A 123 -3.58 -8.05 15.05
C LEU A 123 -4.58 -8.60 16.06
N ALA A 124 -5.77 -8.97 15.62
CA ALA A 124 -6.80 -9.57 16.47
C ALA A 124 -6.32 -10.89 17.12
N ALA A 125 -5.61 -11.73 16.37
CA ALA A 125 -5.03 -12.97 16.90
C ALA A 125 -3.97 -12.73 17.97
N ASN A 126 -3.26 -11.59 17.90
CA ASN A 126 -2.23 -11.18 18.86
C ASN A 126 -2.78 -10.26 19.97
N GLY A 127 -4.11 -10.06 20.06
CA GLY A 127 -4.72 -9.21 21.09
C GLY A 127 -4.39 -7.73 20.93
N ILE A 128 -4.28 -7.24 19.68
CA ILE A 128 -4.02 -5.83 19.38
C ILE A 128 -5.29 -5.21 18.81
N ALA A 129 -5.82 -4.23 19.52
CA ALA A 129 -7.05 -3.49 19.23
C ALA A 129 -6.76 -2.12 18.59
N GLY A 130 -7.76 -1.54 17.94
CA GLY A 130 -7.74 -0.20 17.34
C GLY A 130 -7.64 -0.21 15.82
N PHE A 131 -7.54 -1.38 15.18
CA PHE A 131 -7.49 -1.54 13.74
C PHE A 131 -8.78 -2.14 13.14
N GLU A 132 -9.79 -2.44 13.97
CA GLU A 132 -11.01 -3.17 13.59
C GLU A 132 -11.75 -2.50 12.43
N PHE A 133 -11.83 -1.16 12.43
CA PHE A 133 -12.50 -0.38 11.39
C PHE A 133 -11.93 -0.61 9.99
N ALA A 134 -10.63 -0.89 9.92
CA ALA A 134 -9.91 -1.05 8.65
C ALA A 134 -10.00 -2.47 8.08
N THR A 135 -10.35 -3.46 8.90
CA THR A 135 -10.33 -4.90 8.52
C THR A 135 -11.29 -5.21 7.36
N GLY A 136 -12.41 -4.51 7.27
CA GLY A 136 -13.40 -4.64 6.19
C GLY A 136 -13.10 -3.83 4.92
N ILE A 137 -12.09 -2.94 4.94
CA ILE A 137 -11.76 -2.11 3.79
C ILE A 137 -10.95 -2.96 2.78
N PRO A 138 -11.42 -3.13 1.53
CA PRO A 138 -10.68 -3.86 0.51
C PRO A 138 -9.50 -3.02 0.00
N GLY A 139 -8.33 -3.18 0.60
CA GLY A 139 -7.17 -2.37 0.25
C GLY A 139 -5.89 -2.87 0.91
N CYS A 140 -4.84 -2.11 0.75
CA CYS A 140 -3.55 -2.32 1.40
C CYS A 140 -3.08 -1.05 2.13
N ILE A 141 -2.09 -1.18 2.99
CA ILE A 141 -1.54 -0.10 3.83
C ILE A 141 -1.17 1.13 3.00
N GLY A 142 -0.43 0.99 1.91
CA GLY A 142 -0.01 2.14 1.10
C GLY A 142 -1.18 2.92 0.51
N GLY A 143 -2.19 2.21 0.01
CA GLY A 143 -3.43 2.82 -0.47
C GLY A 143 -4.24 3.48 0.65
N ALA A 144 -4.26 2.87 1.83
CA ALA A 144 -4.96 3.39 3.00
C ALA A 144 -4.33 4.69 3.53
N VAL A 145 -3.01 4.77 3.61
CA VAL A 145 -2.29 6.02 3.97
C VAL A 145 -2.55 7.09 2.93
N ARG A 146 -2.40 6.77 1.63
CA ARG A 146 -2.63 7.72 0.53
C ARG A 146 -4.01 8.36 0.59
N MET A 147 -5.04 7.58 0.94
CA MET A 147 -6.44 8.01 0.92
C MET A 147 -6.98 8.38 2.30
N ASN A 148 -6.16 8.36 3.35
CA ASN A 148 -6.65 8.41 4.73
C ASN A 148 -7.89 7.53 4.88
N ALA A 149 -7.75 6.24 4.55
CA ALA A 149 -8.88 5.33 4.47
C ALA A 149 -9.60 5.22 5.82
N GLY A 150 -10.92 5.22 5.78
CA GLY A 150 -11.73 5.13 6.98
C GLY A 150 -13.06 4.46 6.72
N ALA A 151 -13.59 3.84 7.76
CA ALA A 151 -14.90 3.20 7.79
C ALA A 151 -15.43 3.18 9.23
N TYR A 152 -16.74 3.13 9.41
CA TYR A 152 -17.38 2.95 10.70
C TYR A 152 -16.95 3.95 11.79
N GLY A 153 -16.57 5.17 11.42
CA GLY A 153 -16.18 6.24 12.32
C GLY A 153 -14.69 6.27 12.71
N GLY A 154 -13.87 5.32 12.25
CA GLY A 154 -12.41 5.35 12.38
C GLY A 154 -11.74 5.67 11.04
N GLU A 155 -10.57 6.27 11.07
CA GLU A 155 -9.76 6.57 9.89
C GLU A 155 -8.26 6.44 10.19
N PHE A 156 -7.44 6.31 9.13
CA PHE A 156 -6.00 6.06 9.29
C PHE A 156 -5.30 7.16 10.10
N LYS A 157 -5.71 8.42 9.98
CA LYS A 157 -5.14 9.52 10.77
C LYS A 157 -5.23 9.31 12.28
N ASP A 158 -6.21 8.51 12.76
CA ASP A 158 -6.42 8.27 14.18
C ASP A 158 -5.37 7.32 14.77
N ILE A 159 -4.70 6.53 13.92
CA ILE A 159 -3.75 5.49 14.33
C ILE A 159 -2.36 5.63 13.70
N LEU A 160 -2.19 6.48 12.68
CA LEU A 160 -0.93 6.62 11.96
C LEU A 160 0.05 7.49 12.74
N VAL A 161 1.28 7.01 12.92
CA VAL A 161 2.40 7.74 13.53
C VAL A 161 3.27 8.37 12.44
N SER A 162 3.68 7.55 11.46
CA SER A 162 4.54 7.98 10.37
C SER A 162 4.35 7.08 9.15
N ALA A 163 4.84 7.54 8.01
CA ALA A 163 4.97 6.71 6.82
C ALA A 163 6.32 6.94 6.14
N LYS A 164 6.94 5.86 5.72
CA LYS A 164 8.11 5.86 4.85
C LYS A 164 7.64 5.98 3.41
N VAL A 165 8.15 6.96 2.70
CA VAL A 165 7.74 7.26 1.32
C VAL A 165 8.95 7.41 0.39
N ILE A 166 8.75 7.19 -0.90
CA ILE A 166 9.64 7.68 -1.95
C ILE A 166 9.02 8.95 -2.51
N ASP A 167 9.78 10.05 -2.51
CA ASP A 167 9.35 11.33 -3.05
C ASP A 167 9.53 11.43 -4.57
N ASP A 168 9.18 12.60 -5.12
CA ASP A 168 9.30 12.89 -6.55
C ASP A 168 10.75 12.89 -7.07
N GLU A 169 11.73 13.04 -6.20
CA GLU A 169 13.17 12.98 -6.52
C GLU A 169 13.73 11.56 -6.43
N GLY A 170 12.92 10.59 -5.98
CA GLY A 170 13.33 9.20 -5.75
C GLY A 170 14.04 9.00 -4.41
N ILE A 171 13.95 9.99 -3.51
CA ILE A 171 14.57 9.94 -2.18
C ILE A 171 13.59 9.30 -1.20
N ILE A 172 14.10 8.38 -0.38
CA ILE A 172 13.32 7.79 0.70
C ILE A 172 13.30 8.75 1.89
N ARG A 173 12.09 9.07 2.37
CA ARG A 173 11.83 9.94 3.52
C ARG A 173 10.88 9.26 4.50
N GLU A 174 11.01 9.61 5.76
CA GLU A 174 10.00 9.34 6.79
C GLU A 174 9.19 10.61 7.00
N LEU A 175 7.88 10.53 6.87
CA LEU A 175 6.96 11.64 7.15
C LEU A 175 6.12 11.30 8.37
N SER A 176 6.03 12.22 9.32
CA SER A 176 5.12 12.13 10.48
C SER A 176 3.66 12.23 10.04
N ALA A 177 2.73 11.86 10.93
CA ALA A 177 1.30 11.99 10.69
C ALA A 177 0.90 13.43 10.33
N ASP A 178 1.51 14.43 10.96
CA ASP A 178 1.25 15.85 10.69
C ASP A 178 1.72 16.27 9.29
N GLU A 179 2.92 15.82 8.88
CA GLU A 179 3.47 16.10 7.54
C GLU A 179 2.69 15.40 6.43
N LEU A 180 1.98 14.32 6.75
CA LEU A 180 1.13 13.60 5.80
C LEU A 180 -0.17 14.35 5.46
N GLU A 181 -0.54 15.39 6.19
CA GLU A 181 -1.73 16.24 5.93
C GLU A 181 -2.99 15.40 5.66
N LEU A 182 -3.25 14.41 6.51
CA LEU A 182 -4.35 13.48 6.34
C LEU A 182 -5.71 14.17 6.50
N GLY A 183 -6.52 14.11 5.45
CA GLY A 183 -7.87 14.67 5.42
C GLY A 183 -8.89 13.71 4.82
N TYR A 184 -10.12 14.15 4.64
CA TYR A 184 -11.15 13.31 4.04
C TYR A 184 -10.77 12.86 2.63
N ARG A 185 -10.49 11.57 2.47
CA ARG A 185 -10.06 10.93 1.21
C ARG A 185 -8.84 11.57 0.56
N THR A 186 -7.92 12.13 1.35
CA THR A 186 -6.72 12.80 0.84
C THR A 186 -5.56 12.74 1.83
N SER A 187 -4.36 12.95 1.30
CA SER A 187 -3.09 13.14 2.04
C SER A 187 -2.13 13.94 1.16
N ILE A 188 -0.97 14.33 1.69
CA ILE A 188 0.11 14.89 0.87
C ILE A 188 0.56 13.89 -0.20
N VAL A 189 0.56 12.58 0.09
CA VAL A 189 0.87 11.50 -0.86
C VAL A 189 -0.12 11.46 -2.03
N ALA A 190 -1.40 11.79 -1.79
CA ALA A 190 -2.40 11.86 -2.86
C ALA A 190 -2.23 13.09 -3.75
N LYS A 191 -1.76 14.22 -3.18
CA LYS A 191 -1.56 15.51 -3.86
C LYS A 191 -0.21 15.57 -4.60
N SER A 192 0.75 14.77 -4.18
CA SER A 192 2.08 14.62 -4.80
C SER A 192 2.20 13.26 -5.49
N ASN A 193 3.31 13.03 -6.19
CA ASN A 193 3.58 11.71 -6.78
C ASN A 193 4.38 10.79 -5.83
N MET A 194 4.29 11.01 -4.53
CA MET A 194 4.95 10.17 -3.54
C MET A 194 4.36 8.76 -3.51
N ILE A 195 5.19 7.79 -3.15
CA ILE A 195 4.83 6.38 -3.04
C ILE A 195 5.08 5.93 -1.61
N VAL A 196 4.06 5.44 -0.93
CA VAL A 196 4.20 4.85 0.41
C VAL A 196 4.90 3.50 0.29
N LEU A 197 5.91 3.28 1.11
CA LEU A 197 6.62 1.99 1.24
C LEU A 197 6.21 1.24 2.50
N GLU A 198 5.95 1.97 3.59
CA GLU A 198 5.71 1.42 4.92
C GLU A 198 4.93 2.44 5.76
N ALA A 199 4.16 1.99 6.72
CA ALA A 199 3.49 2.83 7.71
C ALA A 199 3.73 2.30 9.12
N THR A 200 3.95 3.21 10.08
CA THR A 200 3.99 2.92 11.52
C THR A 200 2.67 3.32 12.13
N LEU A 201 2.00 2.38 12.77
CA LEU A 201 0.69 2.53 13.40
C LEU A 201 0.82 2.45 14.91
N LYS A 202 0.08 3.29 15.64
CA LYS A 202 -0.06 3.25 17.08
C LYS A 202 -1.41 2.63 17.45
N LEU A 203 -1.35 1.46 18.04
CA LEU A 203 -2.48 0.63 18.43
C LEU A 203 -2.42 0.35 19.93
N ARG A 204 -3.28 -0.52 20.45
CA ARG A 204 -3.33 -0.84 21.88
C ARG A 204 -3.53 -2.33 22.13
N LYS A 205 -3.12 -2.80 23.29
CA LYS A 205 -3.45 -4.15 23.77
C LYS A 205 -4.96 -4.28 23.99
N GLY A 206 -5.49 -5.47 23.79
CA GLY A 206 -6.91 -5.78 23.98
C GLY A 206 -7.15 -7.29 24.05
N GLU A 207 -8.39 -7.67 24.34
CA GLU A 207 -8.79 -9.06 24.42
C GLU A 207 -9.14 -9.62 23.03
N PRO A 208 -8.48 -10.72 22.58
CA PRO A 208 -8.66 -11.25 21.23
C PRO A 208 -10.12 -11.53 20.85
N ASP A 209 -10.91 -12.07 21.79
CA ASP A 209 -12.32 -12.41 21.53
C ASP A 209 -13.20 -11.17 21.35
N ILE A 210 -12.92 -10.11 22.13
CA ILE A 210 -13.63 -8.83 21.98
C ILE A 210 -13.30 -8.20 20.63
N ILE A 211 -12.01 -8.21 20.23
CA ILE A 211 -11.57 -7.67 18.95
C ILE A 211 -12.24 -8.42 17.78
N ARG A 212 -12.25 -9.76 17.81
CA ARG A 212 -12.92 -10.57 16.77
C ARG A 212 -14.41 -10.30 16.68
N ASN A 213 -15.08 -10.15 17.82
CA ASN A 213 -16.50 -9.81 17.86
C ASN A 213 -16.75 -8.45 17.21
N ASN A 214 -15.94 -7.43 17.55
CA ASN A 214 -16.04 -6.10 16.95
C ASN A 214 -15.85 -6.16 15.42
N ILE A 215 -14.85 -6.89 14.93
CA ILE A 215 -14.63 -7.08 13.49
C ILE A 215 -15.86 -7.74 12.84
N SER A 216 -16.44 -8.75 13.47
CA SER A 216 -17.61 -9.47 12.95
C SER A 216 -18.85 -8.57 12.91
N GLU A 217 -19.07 -7.75 13.93
CA GLU A 217 -20.18 -6.78 13.99
C GLU A 217 -20.04 -5.70 12.90
N LEU A 218 -18.81 -5.22 12.65
CA LEU A 218 -18.55 -4.25 11.58
C LEU A 218 -18.78 -4.86 10.21
N ALA A 219 -18.37 -6.11 10.01
CA ALA A 219 -18.57 -6.82 8.75
C ALA A 219 -20.05 -7.12 8.42
N ALA A 220 -20.92 -7.12 9.43
CA ALA A 220 -22.36 -7.36 9.27
C ALA A 220 -23.18 -6.09 8.92
N LYS A 221 -22.54 -4.91 8.98
CA LYS A 221 -23.15 -3.59 8.63
C LYS A 221 -22.95 -3.24 7.17
#